data_28f44aafeb1d955aa9be322bad0a0def
#
_entry.id   28f44aafeb1d955aa9be322bad0a0def
#
_cell.length_a   1.000
_cell.length_b   1.000
_cell.length_c   1.000
_cell.angle_alpha   90.00
_cell.angle_beta   90.00
_cell.angle_gamma   90.00
#
_symmetry.space_group_name_H-M   'P 1'
#
loop_
_entity.id
_entity.type
_entity.pdbx_description
1 polymer ?
#
loop_
_entity_poly.entity_id
_entity_poly.type
_entity_poly.pdbx_seq_one_letter_code
_entity_poly.pdbx_strand_id
1 'polypeptide(L)'
;MSTANDPINQFYLRHLPGAVQGSNVLQAPCPFCGGKQNSPARLVVITNKESHFHGYFRCLNRCTPGGFALHFARLLSIPLIEVPGYEPDREYFGWDKEYPAINIDQEIIGFRDKLTPEILKKFQKDGVSADALNELRIGYNGRYLVYPYFQANGSCYSARCVHPDKPEDSFWYGNEQLFKPEFQIFNIEDIERCENGSLFLMEGERNLAIIKQLGFPGVALPQVNALEQLDPAQFRWINTLYVVVSNTIDAES
;
A
#
# COMPACT_ATOMS: atom_id res chain seq x y z
N MET A 1 -5.48 25.34 15.66
CA MET A 1 -6.85 25.53 15.12
C MET A 1 -7.71 24.38 15.57
N SER A 2 -8.94 24.63 16.06
CA SER A 2 -9.80 23.57 16.61
C SER A 2 -10.19 22.54 15.55
N THR A 3 -9.93 21.27 15.82
CA THR A 3 -10.35 20.12 14.99
C THR A 3 -11.88 19.95 14.95
N ALA A 4 -12.60 20.64 15.83
CA ALA A 4 -14.05 20.53 16.00
C ALA A 4 -14.87 20.98 14.79
N ASN A 5 -14.34 21.86 13.94
CA ASN A 5 -15.05 22.41 12.76
C ASN A 5 -14.63 21.74 11.43
N ASP A 6 -13.98 20.60 11.48
CA ASP A 6 -13.59 19.88 10.29
C ASP A 6 -14.75 19.06 9.73
N PRO A 7 -15.15 19.22 8.45
CA PRO A 7 -16.27 18.52 7.88
C PRO A 7 -16.16 17.00 7.94
N ILE A 8 -14.97 16.46 7.72
CA ILE A 8 -14.70 15.01 7.78
C ILE A 8 -14.86 14.51 9.21
N ASN A 9 -14.31 15.22 10.19
CA ASN A 9 -14.47 14.86 11.60
C ASN A 9 -15.95 14.91 12.03
N GLN A 10 -16.69 15.94 11.60
CA GLN A 10 -18.12 16.06 11.86
C GLN A 10 -18.93 14.94 11.21
N PHE A 11 -18.56 14.51 10.01
CA PHE A 11 -19.16 13.36 9.36
C PHE A 11 -19.03 12.10 10.23
N TYR A 12 -17.83 11.78 10.68
CA TYR A 12 -17.61 10.61 11.55
C TYR A 12 -18.30 10.73 12.90
N LEU A 13 -18.26 11.89 13.54
CA LEU A 13 -18.95 12.11 14.82
C LEU A 13 -20.46 11.88 14.71
N ARG A 14 -21.05 12.23 13.58
CA ARG A 14 -22.48 12.01 13.31
C ARG A 14 -22.83 10.53 13.17
N HIS A 15 -21.96 9.76 12.55
CA HIS A 15 -22.23 8.36 12.18
C HIS A 15 -21.57 7.32 13.12
N LEU A 16 -20.83 7.74 14.13
CA LEU A 16 -20.19 6.88 15.12
C LEU A 16 -20.72 7.16 16.53
N PRO A 17 -21.80 6.52 16.95
CA PRO A 17 -22.32 6.67 18.32
C PRO A 17 -21.25 6.32 19.37
N GLY A 18 -21.14 7.15 20.39
CA GLY A 18 -20.15 6.96 21.44
C GLY A 18 -18.71 7.29 21.03
N ALA A 19 -18.53 8.02 19.94
CA ALA A 19 -17.22 8.49 19.53
C ALA A 19 -16.62 9.49 20.53
N VAL A 20 -15.34 9.32 20.84
CA VAL A 20 -14.56 10.20 21.70
C VAL A 20 -13.46 10.83 20.86
N GLN A 21 -13.46 12.16 20.81
CA GLN A 21 -12.44 12.95 20.09
C GLN A 21 -11.19 13.10 20.95
N GLY A 22 -10.06 12.61 20.44
CA GLY A 22 -8.72 12.91 20.98
C GLY A 22 -8.05 14.07 20.23
N SER A 23 -6.76 14.28 20.48
CA SER A 23 -6.00 15.36 19.83
C SER A 23 -5.82 15.14 18.31
N ASN A 24 -5.52 13.91 17.89
CA ASN A 24 -5.20 13.55 16.50
C ASN A 24 -6.04 12.38 15.95
N VAL A 25 -6.87 11.79 16.81
CA VAL A 25 -7.70 10.65 16.45
C VAL A 25 -9.07 10.74 17.12
N LEU A 26 -10.07 10.18 16.44
CA LEU A 26 -11.38 9.89 16.99
C LEU A 26 -11.45 8.38 17.24
N GLN A 27 -11.99 7.97 18.37
CA GLN A 27 -12.19 6.57 18.72
C GLN A 27 -13.66 6.30 19.00
N ALA A 28 -14.18 5.20 18.48
CA ALA A 28 -15.55 4.78 18.70
C ALA A 28 -15.64 3.25 18.84
N PRO A 29 -16.74 2.72 19.42
CA PRO A 29 -17.08 1.30 19.23
C PRO A 29 -17.14 0.98 17.72
N CYS A 30 -16.56 -0.16 17.31
CA CYS A 30 -16.57 -0.50 15.89
C CYS A 30 -17.98 -0.90 15.43
N PRO A 31 -18.60 -0.23 14.45
CA PRO A 31 -19.93 -0.55 13.99
C PRO A 31 -20.00 -1.84 13.17
N PHE A 32 -18.85 -2.35 12.70
CA PHE A 32 -18.79 -3.51 11.81
C PHE A 32 -18.69 -4.85 12.56
N CYS A 33 -18.06 -4.90 13.73
CA CYS A 33 -17.89 -6.13 14.48
C CYS A 33 -18.43 -6.09 15.92
N GLY A 34 -18.92 -4.96 16.38
CA GLY A 34 -19.56 -4.81 17.70
C GLY A 34 -18.69 -5.14 18.91
N GLY A 35 -17.44 -5.56 18.69
CA GLY A 35 -16.58 -6.14 19.71
C GLY A 35 -16.93 -7.60 20.03
N LYS A 36 -15.94 -8.48 20.13
CA LYS A 36 -16.13 -9.80 20.76
C LYS A 36 -16.09 -9.60 22.29
N GLN A 37 -16.81 -10.43 23.02
CA GLN A 37 -17.11 -10.31 24.45
C GLN A 37 -15.96 -9.96 25.42
N ASN A 38 -14.69 -10.09 24.98
CA ASN A 38 -13.51 -9.85 25.83
C ASN A 38 -12.58 -8.70 25.38
N SER A 39 -12.92 -7.98 24.31
CA SER A 39 -12.17 -6.81 23.89
C SER A 39 -13.09 -5.87 23.11
N PRO A 40 -13.39 -4.67 23.63
CA PRO A 40 -14.22 -3.73 22.90
C PRO A 40 -13.50 -3.36 21.60
N ALA A 41 -14.02 -3.84 20.48
CA ALA A 41 -13.51 -3.49 19.18
C ALA A 41 -13.66 -1.98 18.97
N ARG A 42 -12.54 -1.30 18.83
CA ARG A 42 -12.52 0.13 18.57
C ARG A 42 -12.25 0.41 17.10
N LEU A 43 -13.04 1.31 16.57
CA LEU A 43 -12.76 1.99 15.33
C LEU A 43 -11.94 3.24 15.67
N VAL A 44 -10.89 3.47 14.91
CA VAL A 44 -10.04 4.68 15.01
C VAL A 44 -10.13 5.43 13.70
N VAL A 45 -10.34 6.75 13.78
CA VAL A 45 -10.29 7.66 12.63
C VAL A 45 -9.20 8.69 12.87
N ILE A 46 -8.38 8.96 11.89
CA ILE A 46 -7.32 9.98 11.95
C ILE A 46 -7.95 11.35 11.71
N THR A 47 -7.82 12.24 12.68
CA THR A 47 -8.42 13.59 12.66
C THR A 47 -7.41 14.73 12.54
N ASN A 48 -6.11 14.40 12.47
CA ASN A 48 -5.07 15.40 12.23
C ASN A 48 -5.14 15.88 10.77
N LYS A 49 -5.47 17.16 10.56
CA LYS A 49 -5.58 17.79 9.24
C LYS A 49 -4.26 17.86 8.45
N GLU A 50 -3.14 17.84 9.15
CA GLU A 50 -1.81 17.86 8.54
C GLU A 50 -1.35 16.46 8.12
N SER A 51 -2.10 15.42 8.52
CA SER A 51 -1.83 14.05 8.13
C SER A 51 -2.35 13.77 6.73
N HIS A 52 -1.57 13.11 5.90
CA HIS A 52 -2.01 12.54 4.62
C HIS A 52 -3.19 11.56 4.81
N PHE A 53 -3.34 11.01 6.01
CA PHE A 53 -4.39 10.07 6.39
C PHE A 53 -5.58 10.74 7.09
N HIS A 54 -5.73 12.06 6.97
CA HIS A 54 -6.87 12.73 7.51
C HIS A 54 -8.18 12.11 7.01
N GLY A 55 -9.04 11.68 7.94
CA GLY A 55 -10.29 11.00 7.62
C GLY A 55 -10.17 9.49 7.35
N TYR A 56 -9.00 8.90 7.49
CA TYR A 56 -8.83 7.45 7.35
C TYR A 56 -9.32 6.74 8.62
N PHE A 57 -10.15 5.70 8.44
CA PHE A 57 -10.63 4.85 9.53
C PHE A 57 -10.06 3.45 9.45
N ARG A 58 -9.95 2.80 10.62
CA ARG A 58 -9.68 1.36 10.72
C ARG A 58 -10.26 0.76 12.00
N CYS A 59 -10.61 -0.50 11.95
CA CYS A 59 -10.90 -1.30 13.13
C CYS A 59 -9.61 -1.87 13.72
N LEU A 60 -9.40 -1.72 15.03
CA LEU A 60 -8.23 -2.30 15.70
C LEU A 60 -8.25 -3.84 15.69
N ASN A 61 -9.44 -4.46 15.60
CA ASN A 61 -9.60 -5.90 15.43
C ASN A 61 -9.53 -6.34 13.96
N ARG A 62 -9.19 -5.42 13.04
CA ARG A 62 -9.03 -5.71 11.60
C ARG A 62 -10.26 -6.38 10.96
N CYS A 63 -11.47 -6.06 11.41
CA CYS A 63 -12.70 -6.63 10.85
C CYS A 63 -13.08 -6.04 9.48
N THR A 64 -12.45 -4.91 9.11
CA THR A 64 -12.57 -4.27 7.81
C THR A 64 -11.18 -3.90 7.31
N PRO A 65 -10.98 -3.76 5.99
CA PRO A 65 -9.71 -3.31 5.42
C PRO A 65 -9.32 -1.87 5.84
N GLY A 66 -10.28 -1.09 6.38
CA GLY A 66 -10.12 0.34 6.60
C GLY A 66 -10.42 1.14 5.32
N GLY A 67 -10.29 2.47 5.37
CA GLY A 67 -10.55 3.34 4.24
C GLY A 67 -10.86 4.78 4.64
N PHE A 68 -11.26 5.60 3.68
CA PHE A 68 -11.69 6.98 3.89
C PHE A 68 -13.22 7.11 4.03
N ALA A 69 -13.70 8.32 4.22
CA ALA A 69 -15.09 8.62 4.51
C ALA A 69 -16.08 8.04 3.48
N LEU A 70 -15.73 8.02 2.19
CA LEU A 70 -16.58 7.46 1.14
C LEU A 70 -16.72 5.94 1.28
N HIS A 71 -15.62 5.24 1.55
CA HIS A 71 -15.65 3.80 1.80
C HIS A 71 -16.43 3.46 3.08
N PHE A 72 -16.23 4.25 4.13
CA PHE A 72 -16.99 4.13 5.38
C PHE A 72 -18.50 4.28 5.13
N ALA A 73 -18.90 5.29 4.35
CA ALA A 73 -20.29 5.52 4.00
C ALA A 73 -20.89 4.32 3.26
N ARG A 74 -20.17 3.76 2.28
CA ARG A 74 -20.62 2.57 1.53
C ARG A 74 -20.80 1.35 2.43
N LEU A 75 -19.86 1.09 3.34
CA LEU A 75 -19.93 -0.05 4.26
C LEU A 75 -21.14 0.05 5.22
N LEU A 76 -21.56 1.26 5.58
CA LEU A 76 -22.69 1.50 6.47
C LEU A 76 -23.97 1.90 5.74
N SER A 77 -23.98 1.86 4.41
CA SER A 77 -25.13 2.29 3.57
C SER A 77 -25.57 3.73 3.85
N ILE A 78 -24.62 4.60 4.20
CA ILE A 78 -24.86 6.03 4.37
C ILE A 78 -24.94 6.67 2.97
N PRO A 79 -25.90 7.58 2.71
CA PRO A 79 -25.97 8.28 1.44
C PRO A 79 -24.67 9.02 1.12
N LEU A 80 -24.09 8.78 -0.06
CA LEU A 80 -22.78 9.33 -0.42
C LEU A 80 -22.77 10.87 -0.44
N ILE A 81 -23.92 11.49 -0.70
CA ILE A 81 -24.06 12.95 -0.65
C ILE A 81 -23.77 13.56 0.73
N GLU A 82 -23.81 12.75 1.79
CA GLU A 82 -23.45 13.19 3.14
C GLU A 82 -21.94 13.21 3.38
N VAL A 83 -21.17 12.58 2.49
CA VAL A 83 -19.72 12.54 2.60
C VAL A 83 -19.14 13.88 2.16
N PRO A 84 -18.37 14.57 3.00
CA PRO A 84 -17.76 15.83 2.64
C PRO A 84 -16.85 15.71 1.42
N GLY A 85 -17.06 16.55 0.42
CA GLY A 85 -16.31 16.54 -0.82
C GLY A 85 -16.75 15.50 -1.85
N TYR A 86 -17.86 14.80 -1.62
CA TYR A 86 -18.46 13.92 -2.62
C TYR A 86 -19.10 14.74 -3.76
N GLU A 87 -18.75 14.38 -4.99
CA GLU A 87 -19.28 14.97 -6.22
C GLU A 87 -20.05 13.90 -7.00
N PRO A 88 -21.39 14.01 -7.16
CA PRO A 88 -22.21 12.96 -7.79
C PRO A 88 -21.81 12.59 -9.22
N ASP A 89 -21.30 13.58 -9.97
CA ASP A 89 -20.93 13.42 -11.39
C ASP A 89 -19.49 12.95 -11.59
N ARG A 90 -18.74 12.75 -10.50
CA ARG A 90 -17.39 12.26 -10.55
C ARG A 90 -17.38 10.74 -10.49
N GLU A 91 -16.68 10.10 -11.42
CA GLU A 91 -16.39 8.67 -11.33
C GLU A 91 -15.41 8.38 -10.19
N TYR A 92 -15.89 7.58 -9.24
CA TYR A 92 -15.04 7.01 -8.18
C TYR A 92 -14.74 5.57 -8.55
N PHE A 93 -13.55 5.35 -9.08
CA PHE A 93 -13.12 4.04 -9.55
C PHE A 93 -12.84 3.10 -8.38
N GLY A 94 -13.53 1.95 -8.39
CA GLY A 94 -13.24 0.80 -7.57
C GLY A 94 -13.87 0.85 -6.17
N TRP A 95 -14.69 -0.14 -5.90
CA TRP A 95 -15.27 -0.40 -4.59
C TRP A 95 -14.22 -0.59 -3.51
N ASP A 96 -13.12 -1.19 -3.91
CA ASP A 96 -12.14 -1.77 -3.02
C ASP A 96 -10.86 -0.96 -2.98
N LYS A 97 -10.76 0.09 -3.79
CA LYS A 97 -9.52 0.81 -4.03
C LYS A 97 -9.76 2.31 -4.10
N GLU A 98 -10.44 2.88 -3.10
CA GLU A 98 -10.17 4.27 -2.77
C GLU A 98 -8.76 4.31 -2.21
N TYR A 99 -7.84 4.48 -3.11
CA TYR A 99 -6.48 4.76 -2.73
C TYR A 99 -6.49 6.09 -1.98
N PRO A 100 -5.77 6.17 -0.87
CA PRO A 100 -5.59 7.44 -0.20
C PRO A 100 -5.10 8.47 -1.22
N ALA A 101 -5.48 9.70 -1.04
CA ALA A 101 -4.92 10.83 -1.79
C ALA A 101 -3.44 11.09 -1.42
N ILE A 102 -2.70 10.03 -1.05
CA ILE A 102 -1.28 10.09 -0.77
C ILE A 102 -0.57 10.05 -2.09
N ASN A 103 0.27 11.02 -2.28
CA ASN A 103 1.20 11.09 -3.39
C ASN A 103 2.57 11.45 -2.84
N ILE A 104 3.48 10.49 -2.88
CA ILE A 104 4.88 10.65 -2.48
C ILE A 104 5.83 10.66 -3.70
N ASP A 105 5.31 10.99 -4.89
CA ASP A 105 6.09 10.98 -6.13
C ASP A 105 7.34 11.85 -6.03
N GLN A 106 7.25 13.01 -5.39
CA GLN A 106 8.38 13.93 -5.25
C GLN A 106 9.49 13.35 -4.38
N GLU A 107 9.12 12.68 -3.29
CA GLU A 107 10.05 11.98 -2.41
C GLU A 107 10.73 10.82 -3.15
N ILE A 108 9.96 10.06 -3.93
CA ILE A 108 10.50 8.93 -4.72
C ILE A 108 11.50 9.42 -5.77
N ILE A 109 11.20 10.52 -6.47
CA ILE A 109 12.15 11.15 -7.40
C ILE A 109 13.44 11.52 -6.66
N GLY A 110 13.32 12.19 -5.51
CA GLY A 110 14.48 12.57 -4.70
C GLY A 110 15.29 11.38 -4.16
N PHE A 111 14.67 10.22 -3.95
CA PHE A 111 15.38 9.00 -3.55
C PHE A 111 16.10 8.33 -4.72
N ARG A 112 15.57 8.40 -5.93
CA ARG A 112 16.26 7.91 -7.14
C ARG A 112 17.56 8.64 -7.39
N ASP A 113 17.57 9.96 -7.22
CA ASP A 113 18.75 10.80 -7.42
C ASP A 113 19.88 10.52 -6.41
N LYS A 114 19.57 9.81 -5.31
CA LYS A 114 20.53 9.45 -4.25
C LYS A 114 21.15 8.06 -4.42
N LEU A 115 20.90 7.34 -5.50
CA LEU A 115 21.58 6.07 -5.77
C LEU A 115 23.08 6.31 -5.95
N THR A 116 23.86 5.84 -4.98
CA THR A 116 25.31 5.99 -5.01
C THR A 116 26.00 4.92 -5.86
N PRO A 117 27.22 5.17 -6.37
CA PRO A 117 27.99 4.14 -7.08
C PRO A 117 28.22 2.86 -6.27
N GLU A 118 28.34 2.97 -4.94
CA GLU A 118 28.50 1.81 -4.04
C GLU A 118 27.25 0.94 -4.03
N ILE A 119 26.08 1.56 -3.98
CA ILE A 119 24.79 0.86 -4.05
C ILE A 119 24.62 0.21 -5.42
N LEU A 120 24.92 0.93 -6.50
CA LEU A 120 24.84 0.40 -7.86
C LEU A 120 25.75 -0.82 -8.03
N LYS A 121 26.97 -0.80 -7.49
CA LYS A 121 27.89 -1.95 -7.51
C LYS A 121 27.32 -3.20 -6.82
N LYS A 122 26.52 -3.04 -5.75
CA LYS A 122 25.86 -4.18 -5.09
C LYS A 122 24.85 -4.86 -6.02
N PHE A 123 24.06 -4.09 -6.75
CA PHE A 123 23.15 -4.64 -7.75
C PHE A 123 23.87 -5.23 -8.96
N GLN A 124 24.95 -4.60 -9.40
CA GLN A 124 25.75 -5.10 -10.52
C GLN A 124 26.39 -6.48 -10.24
N LYS A 125 26.72 -6.79 -8.97
CA LYS A 125 27.17 -8.13 -8.58
C LYS A 125 26.12 -9.20 -8.80
N ASP A 126 24.85 -8.83 -8.73
CA ASP A 126 23.70 -9.71 -9.00
C ASP A 126 23.28 -9.66 -10.48
N GLY A 127 24.05 -8.97 -11.33
CA GLY A 127 23.77 -8.82 -12.77
C GLY A 127 22.72 -7.76 -13.10
N VAL A 128 22.34 -6.91 -12.15
CA VAL A 128 21.30 -5.88 -12.35
C VAL A 128 21.94 -4.55 -12.75
N SER A 129 21.50 -3.97 -13.86
CA SER A 129 21.98 -2.68 -14.36
C SER A 129 21.25 -1.50 -13.68
N ALA A 130 21.83 -0.32 -13.85
CA ALA A 130 21.18 0.93 -13.44
C ALA A 130 19.86 1.16 -14.20
N ASP A 131 19.76 0.71 -15.46
CA ASP A 131 18.55 0.87 -16.27
C ASP A 131 17.39 0.07 -15.71
N ALA A 132 17.62 -1.19 -15.27
CA ALA A 132 16.60 -2.00 -14.61
C ALA A 132 16.11 -1.36 -13.30
N LEU A 133 17.02 -0.76 -12.51
CA LEU A 133 16.65 -0.02 -11.32
C LEU A 133 15.83 1.24 -11.64
N ASN A 134 16.20 1.97 -12.69
CA ASN A 134 15.48 3.13 -13.16
C ASN A 134 14.07 2.77 -13.65
N GLU A 135 13.93 1.69 -14.39
CA GLU A 135 12.64 1.19 -14.86
C GLU A 135 11.70 0.90 -13.69
N LEU A 136 12.21 0.23 -12.66
CA LEU A 136 11.46 -0.06 -11.43
C LEU A 136 11.37 1.14 -10.46
N ARG A 137 11.97 2.27 -10.82
CA ARG A 137 12.01 3.51 -10.03
C ARG A 137 12.59 3.31 -8.63
N ILE A 138 13.48 2.32 -8.47
CA ILE A 138 14.15 2.03 -7.20
C ILE A 138 15.08 3.18 -6.84
N GLY A 139 15.06 3.59 -5.56
CA GLY A 139 15.85 4.69 -5.05
C GLY A 139 16.67 4.32 -3.80
N TYR A 140 17.28 5.33 -3.19
CA TYR A 140 18.04 5.22 -1.95
C TYR A 140 17.82 6.46 -1.09
N ASN A 141 17.47 6.30 0.18
CA ASN A 141 17.22 7.45 1.06
C ASN A 141 18.44 7.90 1.88
N GLY A 142 19.62 7.31 1.62
CA GLY A 142 20.87 7.54 2.36
C GLY A 142 21.21 6.39 3.32
N ARG A 143 20.26 5.50 3.62
CA ARG A 143 20.45 4.33 4.47
C ARG A 143 19.77 3.07 3.93
N TYR A 144 18.57 3.22 3.34
CA TYR A 144 17.74 2.13 2.85
C TYR A 144 17.54 2.22 1.35
N LEU A 145 17.48 1.09 0.67
CA LEU A 145 16.91 0.97 -0.65
C LEU A 145 15.41 1.25 -0.57
N VAL A 146 14.88 1.96 -1.53
CA VAL A 146 13.48 2.38 -1.57
C VAL A 146 12.80 1.78 -2.78
N TYR A 147 11.85 0.92 -2.55
CA TYR A 147 11.02 0.23 -3.56
C TYR A 147 9.64 0.87 -3.58
N PRO A 148 9.31 1.70 -4.59
CA PRO A 148 8.07 2.44 -4.63
C PRO A 148 6.89 1.57 -5.08
N TYR A 149 5.74 1.74 -4.45
CA TYR A 149 4.49 1.06 -4.80
C TYR A 149 3.52 2.07 -5.41
N PHE A 150 3.10 1.80 -6.63
CA PHE A 150 2.26 2.68 -7.41
C PHE A 150 0.81 2.21 -7.41
N GLN A 151 -0.09 3.17 -7.52
CA GLN A 151 -1.52 2.94 -7.76
C GLN A 151 -1.77 2.79 -9.27
N ALA A 152 -2.94 2.30 -9.63
CA ALA A 152 -3.35 2.20 -11.03
C ALA A 152 -3.35 3.54 -11.78
N ASN A 153 -3.54 4.66 -11.06
CA ASN A 153 -3.43 6.00 -11.64
C ASN A 153 -1.98 6.49 -11.83
N GLY A 154 -0.99 5.66 -11.51
CA GLY A 154 0.44 5.95 -11.65
C GLY A 154 1.05 6.77 -10.51
N SER A 155 0.29 7.18 -9.49
CA SER A 155 0.86 7.87 -8.32
C SER A 155 1.46 6.89 -7.31
N CYS A 156 2.58 7.26 -6.70
CA CYS A 156 3.19 6.48 -5.64
C CYS A 156 2.50 6.78 -4.31
N TYR A 157 2.04 5.75 -3.62
CA TYR A 157 1.33 5.91 -2.34
C TYR A 157 2.11 5.35 -1.15
N SER A 158 3.08 4.48 -1.39
CA SER A 158 3.91 3.86 -0.36
C SER A 158 5.23 3.39 -0.95
N ALA A 159 6.21 3.13 -0.12
CA ALA A 159 7.45 2.51 -0.53
C ALA A 159 7.96 1.57 0.57
N ARG A 160 8.49 0.43 0.18
CA ARG A 160 9.21 -0.43 1.10
C ARG A 160 10.66 0.00 1.15
N CYS A 161 11.16 0.27 2.36
CA CYS A 161 12.54 0.64 2.63
C CYS A 161 13.26 -0.57 3.21
N VAL A 162 14.33 -1.02 2.55
CA VAL A 162 15.08 -2.24 2.93
C VAL A 162 16.56 -1.90 3.09
N HIS A 163 17.15 -2.27 4.21
CA HIS A 163 18.60 -2.06 4.41
C HIS A 163 19.39 -2.92 3.42
N PRO A 164 20.37 -2.35 2.67
CA PRO A 164 21.04 -3.07 1.58
C PRO A 164 21.84 -4.29 2.02
N ASP A 165 22.28 -4.34 3.28
CA ASP A 165 23.09 -5.44 3.83
C ASP A 165 22.37 -6.25 4.92
N LYS A 166 21.14 -5.85 5.29
CA LYS A 166 20.32 -6.48 6.33
C LYS A 166 18.86 -6.44 5.88
N PRO A 167 18.43 -7.34 5.00
CA PRO A 167 17.06 -7.32 4.43
C PRO A 167 15.96 -7.43 5.48
N GLU A 168 16.25 -8.02 6.63
CA GLU A 168 15.33 -8.09 7.79
C GLU A 168 15.08 -6.70 8.43
N ASP A 169 16.04 -5.76 8.30
CA ASP A 169 15.86 -4.35 8.69
C ASP A 169 15.13 -3.63 7.57
N SER A 170 13.80 -3.68 7.62
CA SER A 170 12.93 -3.07 6.64
C SER A 170 11.71 -2.41 7.28
N PHE A 171 11.19 -1.38 6.63
CA PHE A 171 9.97 -0.70 7.03
C PHE A 171 9.24 -0.12 5.82
N TRP A 172 7.98 0.27 6.03
CA TRP A 172 7.19 0.93 5.01
C TRP A 172 7.22 2.45 5.19
N TYR A 173 7.62 3.13 4.13
CA TYR A 173 7.54 4.59 4.03
C TYR A 173 6.11 4.99 3.65
N GLY A 174 5.51 5.93 4.37
CA GLY A 174 4.14 6.39 4.13
C GLY A 174 3.09 5.81 5.08
N ASN A 175 3.49 5.05 6.12
CA ASN A 175 2.64 4.54 7.19
C ASN A 175 1.94 3.20 6.93
N GLU A 176 2.70 2.13 7.07
CA GLU A 176 2.28 0.73 6.94
C GLU A 176 1.09 0.29 7.81
N GLN A 177 0.84 0.97 8.92
CA GLN A 177 -0.22 0.57 9.85
C GLN A 177 -1.63 0.79 9.28
N LEU A 178 -1.76 1.64 8.26
CA LEU A 178 -3.05 2.02 7.69
C LEU A 178 -3.43 1.22 6.45
N PHE A 179 -2.41 0.79 5.71
CA PHE A 179 -2.61 -0.07 4.56
C PHE A 179 -2.10 -1.44 4.92
N LYS A 180 -2.30 -2.48 4.41
CA LYS A 180 -1.57 -3.73 4.49
C LYS A 180 -0.62 -3.80 3.27
N PRO A 181 0.45 -3.01 3.27
CA PRO A 181 1.31 -2.90 2.10
C PRO A 181 2.00 -4.22 1.78
N GLU A 182 2.10 -5.12 2.76
CA GLU A 182 2.59 -6.49 2.58
C GLU A 182 1.77 -7.32 1.58
N PHE A 183 0.54 -6.90 1.27
CA PHE A 183 -0.32 -7.55 0.28
C PHE A 183 -0.37 -6.79 -1.05
N GLN A 184 0.41 -5.73 -1.18
CA GLN A 184 0.47 -4.97 -2.41
C GLN A 184 1.43 -5.64 -3.41
N ILE A 185 1.14 -5.44 -4.68
CA ILE A 185 1.96 -5.95 -5.77
C ILE A 185 2.93 -4.85 -6.18
N PHE A 186 4.23 -5.11 -6.09
CA PHE A 186 5.26 -4.24 -6.61
C PHE A 186 5.30 -4.33 -8.14
N ASN A 187 5.44 -3.19 -8.82
CA ASN A 187 5.42 -3.06 -10.29
C ASN A 187 4.11 -3.56 -10.93
N ILE A 188 2.99 -3.27 -10.30
CA ILE A 188 1.65 -3.73 -10.73
C ILE A 188 1.33 -3.35 -12.19
N GLU A 189 1.96 -2.32 -12.72
CA GLU A 189 1.77 -1.83 -14.10
C GLU A 189 2.09 -2.91 -15.15
N ASP A 190 2.97 -3.86 -14.85
CA ASP A 190 3.32 -4.93 -15.79
C ASP A 190 2.17 -5.94 -15.99
N ILE A 191 1.20 -6.00 -15.09
CA ILE A 191 0.00 -6.83 -15.28
C ILE A 191 -0.78 -6.35 -16.50
N GLU A 192 -1.00 -5.03 -16.62
CA GLU A 192 -1.70 -4.45 -17.76
C GLU A 192 -0.89 -4.53 -19.06
N ARG A 193 0.42 -4.32 -18.96
CA ARG A 193 1.33 -4.41 -20.13
C ARG A 193 1.47 -5.81 -20.69
N CYS A 194 1.14 -6.84 -19.89
CA CYS A 194 1.30 -8.25 -20.25
C CYS A 194 -0.01 -8.94 -20.61
N GLU A 195 -1.00 -8.19 -21.07
CA GLU A 195 -2.29 -8.74 -21.50
C GLU A 195 -2.09 -9.88 -22.52
N ASN A 196 -2.74 -11.02 -22.28
CA ASN A 196 -2.63 -12.25 -23.08
C ASN A 196 -1.20 -12.85 -23.19
N GLY A 197 -0.31 -12.45 -22.31
CA GLY A 197 1.08 -12.89 -22.28
C GLY A 197 1.44 -13.77 -21.08
N SER A 198 2.74 -13.85 -20.85
CA SER A 198 3.33 -14.54 -19.71
C SER A 198 3.91 -13.52 -18.74
N LEU A 199 3.64 -13.66 -17.45
CA LEU A 199 4.07 -12.76 -16.39
C LEU A 199 4.84 -13.54 -15.32
N PHE A 200 5.92 -12.95 -14.80
CA PHE A 200 6.64 -13.49 -13.64
C PHE A 200 6.11 -12.86 -12.35
N LEU A 201 5.80 -13.69 -11.36
CA LEU A 201 5.49 -13.30 -9.99
C LEU A 201 6.62 -13.73 -9.09
N MET A 202 7.33 -12.76 -8.53
CA MET A 202 8.54 -12.96 -7.75
C MET A 202 8.28 -12.77 -6.26
N GLU A 203 9.01 -13.51 -5.43
CA GLU A 203 9.19 -13.14 -4.04
C GLU A 203 10.30 -12.09 -3.92
N GLY A 204 9.95 -10.93 -3.33
CA GLY A 204 10.88 -9.82 -3.09
C GLY A 204 11.15 -8.94 -4.30
N GLU A 205 11.19 -7.64 -4.05
CA GLU A 205 11.34 -6.60 -5.08
C GLU A 205 12.72 -6.67 -5.75
N ARG A 206 13.76 -7.07 -4.99
CA ARG A 206 15.13 -7.22 -5.53
C ARG A 206 15.19 -8.29 -6.59
N ASN A 207 14.50 -9.42 -6.40
CA ASN A 207 14.47 -10.52 -7.34
C ASN A 207 13.76 -10.11 -8.65
N LEU A 208 12.76 -9.24 -8.56
CA LEU A 208 12.12 -8.69 -9.76
C LEU A 208 13.10 -7.90 -10.62
N ALA A 209 14.04 -7.16 -10.02
CA ALA A 209 15.02 -6.40 -10.79
C ALA A 209 15.89 -7.30 -11.69
N ILE A 210 16.16 -8.55 -11.29
CA ILE A 210 16.85 -9.54 -12.11
C ILE A 210 16.00 -9.95 -13.31
N ILE A 211 14.70 -10.19 -13.12
CA ILE A 211 13.78 -10.55 -14.20
C ILE A 211 13.63 -9.39 -15.19
N LYS A 212 13.52 -8.17 -14.71
CA LYS A 212 13.46 -6.97 -15.55
C LYS A 212 14.75 -6.79 -16.37
N GLN A 213 15.92 -7.05 -15.77
CA GLN A 213 17.20 -7.03 -16.49
C GLN A 213 17.26 -8.03 -17.65
N LEU A 214 16.56 -9.15 -17.55
CA LEU A 214 16.44 -10.14 -18.60
C LEU A 214 15.38 -9.80 -19.67
N GLY A 215 14.68 -8.67 -19.49
CA GLY A 215 13.67 -8.19 -20.43
C GLY A 215 12.29 -8.85 -20.27
N PHE A 216 12.04 -9.54 -19.17
CA PHE A 216 10.75 -10.18 -18.94
C PHE A 216 9.81 -9.28 -18.12
N PRO A 217 8.51 -9.29 -18.41
CA PRO A 217 7.51 -8.63 -17.58
C PRO A 217 7.36 -9.38 -16.26
N GLY A 218 7.20 -8.64 -15.18
CA GLY A 218 7.09 -9.25 -13.87
C GLY A 218 6.61 -8.31 -12.79
N VAL A 219 6.08 -8.91 -11.75
CA VAL A 219 5.65 -8.26 -10.51
C VAL A 219 6.24 -8.96 -9.31
N ALA A 220 6.28 -8.30 -8.17
CA ALA A 220 6.78 -8.94 -6.95
C ALA A 220 5.84 -8.76 -5.77
N LEU A 221 5.91 -9.73 -4.85
CA LEU A 221 5.32 -9.63 -3.52
C LEU A 221 6.43 -9.40 -2.50
N PRO A 222 6.22 -8.57 -1.49
CA PRO A 222 7.23 -8.31 -0.47
C PRO A 222 7.59 -9.57 0.35
N GLN A 223 6.70 -10.57 0.38
CA GLN A 223 6.87 -11.84 1.11
C GLN A 223 5.93 -12.93 0.57
N VAL A 224 6.31 -14.21 0.73
CA VAL A 224 5.58 -15.37 0.18
C VAL A 224 4.16 -15.50 0.73
N ASN A 225 3.94 -15.25 2.01
CA ASN A 225 2.61 -15.35 2.63
C ASN A 225 1.58 -14.36 2.04
N ALA A 226 2.04 -13.37 1.27
CA ALA A 226 1.15 -12.48 0.53
C ALA A 226 0.47 -13.19 -0.66
N LEU A 227 0.97 -14.35 -1.12
CA LEU A 227 0.32 -15.12 -2.19
C LEU A 227 -1.12 -15.53 -1.85
N GLU A 228 -1.37 -15.90 -0.60
CA GLU A 228 -2.71 -16.32 -0.13
C GLU A 228 -3.73 -15.17 -0.13
N GLN A 229 -3.24 -13.93 -0.19
CA GLN A 229 -4.05 -12.72 -0.12
C GLN A 229 -4.27 -12.07 -1.50
N LEU A 230 -3.65 -12.62 -2.55
CA LEU A 230 -3.82 -12.11 -3.90
C LEU A 230 -5.25 -12.38 -4.40
N ASP A 231 -5.83 -11.37 -5.02
CA ASP A 231 -7.06 -11.53 -5.78
C ASP A 231 -6.73 -12.11 -7.18
N PRO A 232 -7.13 -13.36 -7.48
CA PRO A 232 -6.89 -13.96 -8.78
C PRO A 232 -7.47 -13.16 -9.95
N ALA A 233 -8.51 -12.35 -9.70
CA ALA A 233 -9.11 -11.51 -10.73
C ALA A 233 -8.14 -10.45 -11.28
N GLN A 234 -7.11 -10.08 -10.53
CA GLN A 234 -6.07 -9.15 -11.01
C GLN A 234 -5.26 -9.73 -12.18
N PHE A 235 -5.17 -11.07 -12.26
CA PHE A 235 -4.39 -11.79 -13.28
C PHE A 235 -5.25 -12.40 -14.39
N ARG A 236 -6.54 -12.09 -14.46
CA ARG A 236 -7.52 -12.69 -15.38
C ARG A 236 -7.14 -12.62 -16.87
N TRP A 237 -6.30 -11.66 -17.25
CA TRP A 237 -5.85 -11.47 -18.62
C TRP A 237 -4.45 -12.02 -18.88
N ILE A 238 -3.83 -12.65 -17.89
CA ILE A 238 -2.52 -13.30 -18.02
C ILE A 238 -2.72 -14.75 -18.42
N ASN A 239 -2.13 -15.16 -19.55
CA ASN A 239 -2.25 -16.54 -20.02
C ASN A 239 -1.38 -17.50 -19.21
N THR A 240 -0.19 -17.06 -18.80
CA THR A 240 0.74 -17.90 -18.04
C THR A 240 1.38 -17.08 -16.93
N LEU A 241 1.19 -17.51 -15.69
CA LEU A 241 1.82 -16.90 -14.52
C LEU A 241 2.95 -17.83 -14.01
N TYR A 242 4.19 -17.36 -14.09
CA TYR A 242 5.35 -18.06 -13.52
C TYR A 242 5.58 -17.56 -12.10
N VAL A 243 5.29 -18.40 -11.12
CA VAL A 243 5.51 -18.07 -9.70
C VAL A 243 6.90 -18.56 -9.29
N VAL A 244 7.76 -17.62 -8.90
CA VAL A 244 9.13 -17.89 -8.49
C VAL A 244 9.27 -17.51 -7.01
N VAL A 245 9.47 -18.52 -6.18
CA VAL A 245 9.68 -18.36 -4.72
C VAL A 245 11.09 -18.80 -4.36
N SER A 246 11.67 -18.15 -3.36
CA SER A 246 12.96 -18.55 -2.82
C SER A 246 12.80 -19.91 -2.15
N ASN A 247 13.64 -20.85 -2.53
CA ASN A 247 13.66 -22.17 -1.89
C ASN A 247 14.55 -22.10 -0.63
N THR A 248 14.05 -21.44 0.41
CA THR A 248 14.65 -21.59 1.75
C THR A 248 14.17 -22.94 2.31
N ILE A 249 14.77 -24.01 1.83
CA ILE A 249 14.76 -25.26 2.62
C ILE A 249 15.66 -24.93 3.80
N ASP A 250 15.04 -24.63 4.92
CA ASP A 250 15.75 -24.59 6.19
C ASP A 250 16.42 -25.95 6.37
N ALA A 251 17.75 -25.96 6.24
CA ALA A 251 18.58 -27.10 6.57
C ALA A 251 18.66 -27.21 8.09
N GLU A 252 17.50 -27.50 8.72
CA GLU A 252 17.41 -27.97 10.10
C GLU A 252 16.53 -29.22 10.09
N SER A 253 17.18 -30.31 9.83
CA SER A 253 16.73 -31.66 10.22
C SER A 253 17.91 -32.47 10.72
#